data_3cd67f683a598a35a1077cbaa26aa681
#
_entry.id   3cd67f683a598a35a1077cbaa26aa681
#
_cell.length_a   1.000
_cell.length_b   1.000
_cell.length_c   1.000
_cell.angle_alpha   90.00
_cell.angle_beta   90.00
_cell.angle_gamma   90.00
#
_symmetry.space_group_name_H-M   'P 1'
#
loop_
_entity.id
_entity.type
_entity.pdbx_description
1 polymer ?
#
loop_
_entity_poly.entity_id
_entity_poly.type
_entity_poly.pdbx_seq_one_letter_code
_entity_poly.pdbx_strand_id
1 'polypeptide(L)'
;MAKKDKNAQNQEKESFSSEIYRKFKQSPGLYIGSVVILVLVTITFIGGDFISGGGFSNRAGDYTFGYYNKEPISWVPGNFFQQTYDQITRYYQSQGVDTSGFSVEAQIWRQAYETTVVHTAILQMMKRSKYSVPVKTVDRQVAQLPQFLENGRFSSTLYNQMSESSRLALWRQMQEEITKSNYYGDFVFGLLTPSAEAEFIADMSSVMRTFEMVSFSVDAFPDAEYLSYAQRNPGFFRTIHLSRITVSSSERDANNILNSIKSGATTFEDAARAQSQDGFADRGGDMGSRYVFELDNEIPNFADRETILNLRRGEYSDIIFAGDRWMFFRVEDEIKSADFDDFSTMERVRSYVRNYNRGLMEDWSIARAEEFTTAAGSDGFDEAVLLFNLQKHAFGPVPVNFGGVELFTGIQTYGIPGLSSTDVQNLSNNENFWRIAFSTRLNTPSQPFVQGNNVLVLYPVDQTYADETMKQGVSSMYSSYWVNYVSEQTLQYYFINNSRMDDRFWDTFFRYFSP
;
A
#
# COMPACT_ATOMS: atom_id res chain seq x y z
N MET A 1 -11.51 35.91 4.74
CA MET A 1 -11.49 34.63 5.44
C MET A 1 -11.82 33.44 4.55
N ALA A 2 -12.69 33.55 3.55
CA ALA A 2 -13.09 32.38 2.71
C ALA A 2 -12.03 31.85 1.71
N LYS A 3 -10.91 32.54 1.49
CA LYS A 3 -9.86 32.11 0.54
C LYS A 3 -8.75 31.24 1.17
N LYS A 4 -8.63 31.27 2.50
CA LYS A 4 -7.60 30.48 3.23
C LYS A 4 -8.06 29.04 3.47
N ASP A 5 -9.36 28.82 3.67
CA ASP A 5 -9.90 27.47 3.93
C ASP A 5 -9.96 26.58 2.68
N LYS A 6 -10.12 27.20 1.49
CA LYS A 6 -10.06 26.45 0.22
C LYS A 6 -8.66 25.92 -0.11
N ASN A 7 -7.60 26.64 0.30
CA ASN A 7 -6.23 26.19 0.04
C ASN A 7 -5.77 25.10 1.02
N ALA A 8 -6.25 25.11 2.26
CA ALA A 8 -5.97 24.04 3.23
C ALA A 8 -6.67 22.72 2.83
N GLN A 9 -7.94 22.79 2.43
CA GLN A 9 -8.66 21.60 1.92
C GLN A 9 -8.06 21.05 0.62
N ASN A 10 -7.54 21.91 -0.27
CA ASN A 10 -6.85 21.45 -1.47
C ASN A 10 -5.47 20.84 -1.16
N GLN A 11 -4.75 21.36 -0.17
CA GLN A 11 -3.47 20.74 0.23
C GLN A 11 -3.64 19.39 0.93
N GLU A 12 -4.66 19.20 1.76
CA GLU A 12 -4.99 17.89 2.33
C GLU A 12 -5.46 16.90 1.24
N LYS A 13 -6.28 17.35 0.28
CA LYS A 13 -6.71 16.50 -0.85
C LYS A 13 -5.55 16.13 -1.78
N GLU A 14 -4.62 17.06 -2.06
CA GLU A 14 -3.42 16.76 -2.85
C GLU A 14 -2.48 15.79 -2.14
N SER A 15 -2.33 15.90 -0.82
CA SER A 15 -1.51 15.00 -0.02
C SER A 15 -2.09 13.58 0.03
N PHE A 16 -3.41 13.43 0.19
CA PHE A 16 -4.09 12.15 0.25
C PHE A 16 -4.12 11.43 -1.11
N SER A 17 -4.42 12.15 -2.19
CA SER A 17 -4.39 11.58 -3.54
C SER A 17 -2.96 11.19 -3.97
N SER A 18 -1.95 11.97 -3.57
CA SER A 18 -0.54 11.67 -3.86
C SER A 18 -0.03 10.48 -3.05
N GLU A 19 -0.55 10.26 -1.84
CA GLU A 19 -0.18 9.11 -1.01
C GLU A 19 -0.82 7.82 -1.54
N ILE A 20 -2.08 7.85 -1.95
CA ILE A 20 -2.73 6.73 -2.63
C ILE A 20 -2.00 6.43 -3.95
N TYR A 21 -1.74 7.43 -4.77
CA TYR A 21 -1.00 7.29 -6.03
C TYR A 21 0.41 6.72 -5.83
N ARG A 22 1.09 7.10 -4.74
CA ARG A 22 2.40 6.57 -4.37
C ARG A 22 2.34 5.10 -3.94
N LYS A 23 1.31 4.71 -3.17
CA LYS A 23 1.06 3.30 -2.79
C LYS A 23 0.69 2.44 -4.01
N PHE A 24 -0.06 2.98 -4.95
CA PHE A 24 -0.33 2.34 -6.25
C PHE A 24 0.96 2.09 -7.05
N LYS A 25 1.86 3.06 -7.06
CA LYS A 25 3.15 2.95 -7.77
C LYS A 25 4.12 1.98 -7.11
N GLN A 26 3.91 1.66 -5.83
CA GLN A 26 4.73 0.71 -5.06
C GLN A 26 4.27 -0.75 -5.18
N SER A 27 3.12 -1.03 -5.78
CA SER A 27 2.59 -2.39 -5.96
C SER A 27 2.18 -2.68 -7.42
N PRO A 28 3.11 -2.60 -8.38
CA PRO A 28 2.79 -2.81 -9.80
C PRO A 28 2.30 -4.24 -10.10
N GLY A 29 2.73 -5.24 -9.35
CA GLY A 29 2.33 -6.65 -9.56
C GLY A 29 0.84 -6.92 -9.35
N LEU A 30 0.20 -6.25 -8.39
CA LEU A 30 -1.27 -6.31 -8.20
C LEU A 30 -2.03 -5.67 -9.37
N TYR A 31 -1.43 -4.67 -10.00
CA TYR A 31 -2.01 -3.96 -11.14
C TYR A 31 -1.91 -4.77 -12.45
N ILE A 32 -0.79 -5.43 -12.67
CA ILE A 32 -0.50 -6.18 -13.91
C ILE A 32 -1.37 -7.44 -14.00
N GLY A 33 -1.47 -8.21 -12.91
CA GLY A 33 -2.31 -9.41 -12.87
C GLY A 33 -3.78 -9.11 -13.14
N SER A 34 -4.30 -7.96 -12.71
CA SER A 34 -5.71 -7.61 -12.87
C SER A 34 -6.08 -7.24 -14.31
N VAL A 35 -5.20 -6.62 -15.08
CA VAL A 35 -5.51 -6.15 -16.45
C VAL A 35 -5.31 -7.28 -17.47
N VAL A 36 -4.28 -8.12 -17.33
CA VAL A 36 -4.11 -9.33 -18.16
C VAL A 36 -5.31 -10.29 -17.96
N ILE A 37 -5.76 -10.45 -16.73
CA ILE A 37 -6.96 -11.24 -16.44
C ILE A 37 -8.20 -10.56 -17.02
N LEU A 38 -8.28 -9.24 -17.03
CA LEU A 38 -9.41 -8.49 -17.61
C LEU A 38 -9.55 -8.77 -19.11
N VAL A 39 -8.44 -8.82 -19.84
CA VAL A 39 -8.42 -9.17 -21.28
C VAL A 39 -8.74 -10.65 -21.50
N LEU A 40 -8.18 -11.56 -20.70
CA LEU A 40 -8.43 -12.99 -20.82
C LEU A 40 -9.84 -13.41 -20.32
N VAL A 41 -10.33 -12.78 -19.26
CA VAL A 41 -11.65 -13.09 -18.68
C VAL A 41 -12.78 -12.49 -19.51
N THR A 42 -12.55 -11.37 -20.22
CA THR A 42 -13.52 -10.83 -21.18
C THR A 42 -13.84 -11.85 -22.29
N ILE A 43 -12.88 -12.69 -22.64
CA ILE A 43 -13.06 -13.76 -23.65
C ILE A 43 -13.81 -14.99 -23.09
N THR A 44 -13.69 -15.28 -21.78
CA THR A 44 -14.18 -16.54 -21.20
C THR A 44 -15.52 -16.43 -20.46
N PHE A 45 -16.01 -15.24 -20.10
CA PHE A 45 -17.17 -15.10 -19.21
C PHE A 45 -18.41 -14.39 -19.78
N ILE A 46 -18.55 -14.29 -21.10
CA ILE A 46 -19.80 -13.75 -21.72
C ILE A 46 -21.03 -14.67 -21.52
N GLY A 47 -20.88 -15.76 -20.78
CA GLY A 47 -21.83 -16.88 -20.79
C GLY A 47 -22.89 -16.99 -19.66
N GLY A 48 -22.88 -16.19 -18.62
CA GLY A 48 -23.61 -16.62 -17.41
C GLY A 48 -24.89 -15.89 -17.03
N ASP A 49 -24.94 -14.58 -16.99
CA ASP A 49 -25.96 -13.88 -16.18
C ASP A 49 -26.88 -12.89 -16.89
N PHE A 50 -26.94 -12.87 -18.20
CA PHE A 50 -27.85 -11.95 -18.92
C PHE A 50 -29.36 -12.38 -18.97
N ILE A 51 -29.73 -13.52 -18.36
CA ILE A 51 -31.09 -14.10 -18.52
C ILE A 51 -32.00 -13.89 -17.30
N SER A 52 -31.51 -13.36 -16.17
CA SER A 52 -32.42 -13.06 -15.05
C SER A 52 -32.89 -11.61 -15.12
N GLY A 53 -34.07 -11.44 -15.78
CA GLY A 53 -34.81 -10.18 -15.82
C GLY A 53 -35.25 -9.72 -14.44
N GLY A 54 -34.52 -8.80 -13.84
CA GLY A 54 -34.93 -8.03 -12.67
C GLY A 54 -35.34 -6.63 -13.09
N GLY A 55 -36.58 -6.27 -12.81
CA GLY A 55 -37.17 -4.99 -13.20
C GLY A 55 -36.41 -3.79 -12.67
N PHE A 56 -36.13 -2.87 -13.56
CA PHE A 56 -35.48 -1.59 -13.26
C PHE A 56 -36.40 -0.71 -12.41
N SER A 57 -36.05 -0.49 -11.16
CA SER A 57 -36.65 0.60 -10.38
C SER A 57 -35.87 1.90 -10.69
N ASN A 58 -36.58 2.90 -11.19
CA ASN A 58 -36.14 4.25 -11.49
C ASN A 58 -35.61 4.99 -10.25
N ARG A 59 -34.33 4.78 -9.90
CA ARG A 59 -33.56 5.67 -8.98
C ARG A 59 -32.05 5.32 -8.89
N ALA A 60 -31.45 4.82 -9.95
CA ALA A 60 -30.00 4.78 -10.02
C ALA A 60 -29.53 6.15 -10.54
N GLY A 61 -28.85 6.94 -9.72
CA GLY A 61 -28.25 8.21 -10.14
C GLY A 61 -27.22 7.96 -11.25
N ASP A 62 -27.27 8.81 -12.26
CA ASP A 62 -26.29 8.81 -13.35
C ASP A 62 -25.02 9.50 -12.85
N TYR A 63 -24.06 8.71 -12.31
CA TYR A 63 -22.84 9.25 -11.70
C TYR A 63 -21.76 9.41 -12.77
N THR A 64 -21.45 10.67 -13.12
CA THR A 64 -20.39 11.00 -14.08
C THR A 64 -19.07 11.27 -13.36
N PHE A 65 -18.08 10.41 -13.59
CA PHE A 65 -16.77 10.45 -12.96
C PHE A 65 -15.73 11.25 -13.75
N GLY A 66 -16.06 11.68 -14.95
CA GLY A 66 -15.20 12.48 -15.81
C GLY A 66 -15.66 12.47 -17.25
N TYR A 67 -14.83 13.01 -18.14
CA TYR A 67 -15.12 13.07 -19.57
C TYR A 67 -13.88 12.73 -20.37
N TYR A 68 -14.04 11.94 -21.43
CA TYR A 68 -13.01 11.76 -22.44
C TYR A 68 -13.44 12.43 -23.74
N ASN A 69 -12.74 13.50 -24.14
CA ASN A 69 -13.07 14.28 -25.34
C ASN A 69 -14.57 14.67 -25.40
N LYS A 70 -15.12 15.21 -24.28
CA LYS A 70 -16.51 15.60 -24.06
C LYS A 70 -17.53 14.46 -23.93
N GLU A 71 -17.15 13.21 -24.11
CA GLU A 71 -18.02 12.06 -23.83
C GLU A 71 -17.96 11.72 -22.35
N PRO A 72 -19.12 11.63 -21.65
CA PRO A 72 -19.15 11.37 -20.22
C PRO A 72 -18.74 9.93 -19.92
N ILE A 73 -17.91 9.77 -18.89
CA ILE A 73 -17.58 8.48 -18.29
C ILE A 73 -18.48 8.33 -17.07
N SER A 74 -19.66 7.75 -17.29
CA SER A 74 -20.70 7.64 -16.28
C SER A 74 -20.93 6.19 -15.87
N TRP A 75 -21.14 5.96 -14.57
CA TRP A 75 -21.61 4.68 -14.08
C TRP A 75 -23.13 4.63 -14.22
N VAL A 76 -23.61 3.77 -15.10
CA VAL A 76 -25.04 3.56 -15.38
C VAL A 76 -25.31 2.07 -15.33
N PRO A 77 -26.44 1.62 -14.72
CA PRO A 77 -26.78 0.21 -14.68
C PRO A 77 -26.77 -0.45 -16.07
N GLY A 78 -26.03 -1.55 -16.19
CA GLY A 78 -25.89 -2.32 -17.42
C GLY A 78 -24.86 -1.81 -18.42
N ASN A 79 -24.19 -0.68 -18.16
CA ASN A 79 -23.15 -0.19 -19.07
C ASN A 79 -21.76 -0.85 -18.82
N PHE A 80 -20.81 -0.55 -19.70
CA PHE A 80 -19.44 -1.11 -19.63
C PHE A 80 -18.76 -0.81 -18.29
N PHE A 81 -18.96 0.37 -17.71
CA PHE A 81 -18.34 0.74 -16.44
C PHE A 81 -18.85 -0.17 -15.30
N GLN A 82 -20.18 -0.34 -15.17
CA GLN A 82 -20.73 -1.25 -14.17
C GLN A 82 -20.25 -2.68 -14.37
N GLN A 83 -20.30 -3.20 -15.60
CA GLN A 83 -19.86 -4.56 -15.90
C GLN A 83 -18.39 -4.77 -15.50
N THR A 84 -17.52 -3.78 -15.78
CA THR A 84 -16.12 -3.81 -15.40
C THR A 84 -15.94 -3.79 -13.88
N TYR A 85 -16.69 -2.93 -13.17
CA TYR A 85 -16.68 -2.89 -11.70
C TYR A 85 -17.07 -4.24 -11.10
N ASP A 86 -18.18 -4.82 -11.55
CA ASP A 86 -18.67 -6.10 -11.07
C ASP A 86 -17.66 -7.24 -11.34
N GLN A 87 -16.98 -7.19 -12.48
CA GLN A 87 -15.97 -8.17 -12.86
C GLN A 87 -14.73 -8.08 -11.96
N ILE A 88 -14.22 -6.86 -11.73
CA ILE A 88 -13.06 -6.65 -10.86
C ILE A 88 -13.42 -7.07 -9.44
N THR A 89 -14.61 -6.72 -8.94
CA THR A 89 -15.06 -7.11 -7.60
C THR A 89 -15.08 -8.64 -7.45
N ARG A 90 -15.66 -9.38 -8.41
CA ARG A 90 -15.66 -10.85 -8.39
C ARG A 90 -14.26 -11.43 -8.43
N TYR A 91 -13.35 -10.83 -9.19
CA TYR A 91 -11.97 -11.26 -9.23
C TYR A 91 -11.29 -11.13 -7.85
N TYR A 92 -11.37 -9.98 -7.19
CA TYR A 92 -10.82 -9.78 -5.86
C TYR A 92 -11.41 -10.75 -4.83
N GLN A 93 -12.74 -10.96 -4.87
CA GLN A 93 -13.41 -11.93 -4.03
C GLN A 93 -12.92 -13.38 -4.27
N SER A 94 -12.67 -13.76 -5.52
CA SER A 94 -12.12 -15.08 -5.86
C SER A 94 -10.70 -15.30 -5.35
N GLN A 95 -9.95 -14.22 -5.11
CA GLN A 95 -8.62 -14.23 -4.49
C GLN A 95 -8.68 -14.16 -2.96
N GLY A 96 -9.87 -14.19 -2.36
CA GLY A 96 -10.06 -14.12 -0.92
C GLY A 96 -9.86 -12.72 -0.32
N VAL A 97 -9.85 -11.67 -1.14
CA VAL A 97 -9.72 -10.28 -0.67
C VAL A 97 -11.08 -9.78 -0.20
N ASP A 98 -11.13 -9.21 1.01
CA ASP A 98 -12.31 -8.51 1.50
C ASP A 98 -12.51 -7.21 0.72
N THR A 99 -13.58 -7.16 -0.08
CA THR A 99 -13.94 -6.01 -0.91
C THR A 99 -14.82 -4.98 -0.20
N SER A 100 -15.18 -5.18 1.07
CA SER A 100 -16.02 -4.27 1.86
C SER A 100 -15.26 -3.08 2.44
N GLY A 101 -13.92 -3.14 2.47
CA GLY A 101 -13.07 -2.06 2.99
C GLY A 101 -13.02 -0.87 2.03
N PHE A 102 -13.26 0.34 2.56
CA PHE A 102 -13.27 1.59 1.78
C PHE A 102 -12.08 1.76 0.83
N SER A 103 -10.87 1.40 1.28
CA SER A 103 -9.65 1.50 0.45
C SER A 103 -9.67 0.55 -0.74
N VAL A 104 -10.16 -0.69 -0.55
CA VAL A 104 -10.27 -1.71 -1.61
C VAL A 104 -11.40 -1.35 -2.56
N GLU A 105 -12.52 -0.89 -2.03
CA GLU A 105 -13.66 -0.44 -2.83
C GLU A 105 -13.26 0.75 -3.73
N ALA A 106 -12.60 1.77 -3.17
CA ALA A 106 -12.09 2.92 -3.93
C ALA A 106 -11.12 2.49 -5.05
N GLN A 107 -10.30 1.47 -4.79
CA GLN A 107 -9.38 0.90 -5.78
C GLN A 107 -10.13 0.22 -6.92
N ILE A 108 -11.14 -0.60 -6.61
CA ILE A 108 -11.98 -1.29 -7.61
C ILE A 108 -12.70 -0.26 -8.50
N TRP A 109 -13.31 0.77 -7.89
CA TRP A 109 -13.97 1.85 -8.62
C TRP A 109 -12.99 2.58 -9.55
N ARG A 110 -11.81 2.92 -9.05
CA ARG A 110 -10.79 3.62 -9.85
C ARG A 110 -10.33 2.79 -11.03
N GLN A 111 -10.07 1.51 -10.83
CA GLN A 111 -9.63 0.59 -11.88
C GLN A 111 -10.73 0.41 -12.94
N ALA A 112 -11.98 0.25 -12.53
CA ALA A 112 -13.12 0.15 -13.45
C ALA A 112 -13.31 1.44 -14.28
N TYR A 113 -13.13 2.60 -13.65
CA TYR A 113 -13.16 3.89 -14.31
C TYR A 113 -12.05 4.03 -15.36
N GLU A 114 -10.80 3.77 -15.01
CA GLU A 114 -9.66 3.87 -15.94
C GLU A 114 -9.80 2.92 -17.12
N THR A 115 -10.25 1.70 -16.89
CA THR A 115 -10.57 0.74 -17.94
C THR A 115 -11.67 1.27 -18.88
N THR A 116 -12.69 1.93 -18.32
CA THR A 116 -13.77 2.54 -19.12
C THR A 116 -13.27 3.74 -19.93
N VAL A 117 -12.35 4.54 -19.39
CA VAL A 117 -11.69 5.63 -20.14
C VAL A 117 -10.94 5.09 -21.35
N VAL A 118 -10.13 4.04 -21.16
CA VAL A 118 -9.38 3.40 -22.25
C VAL A 118 -10.32 2.82 -23.30
N HIS A 119 -11.37 2.11 -22.88
CA HIS A 119 -12.41 1.58 -23.77
C HIS A 119 -13.05 2.68 -24.63
N THR A 120 -13.53 3.74 -23.99
CA THR A 120 -14.15 4.89 -24.68
C THR A 120 -13.18 5.56 -25.66
N ALA A 121 -11.92 5.73 -25.23
CA ALA A 121 -10.88 6.34 -26.06
C ALA A 121 -10.59 5.53 -27.32
N ILE A 122 -10.45 4.21 -27.20
CA ILE A 122 -10.23 3.29 -28.32
C ILE A 122 -11.40 3.37 -29.31
N LEU A 123 -12.64 3.25 -28.83
CA LEU A 123 -13.81 3.33 -29.70
C LEU A 123 -13.88 4.67 -30.44
N GLN A 124 -13.57 5.79 -29.78
CA GLN A 124 -13.50 7.09 -30.44
C GLN A 124 -12.38 7.17 -31.48
N MET A 125 -11.21 6.61 -31.21
CA MET A 125 -10.10 6.58 -32.18
C MET A 125 -10.47 5.74 -33.41
N MET A 126 -11.02 4.55 -33.22
CA MET A 126 -11.45 3.66 -34.29
C MET A 126 -12.56 4.31 -35.13
N LYS A 127 -13.52 4.98 -34.49
CA LYS A 127 -14.56 5.74 -35.20
C LYS A 127 -13.98 6.90 -36.03
N ARG A 128 -12.98 7.62 -35.51
CA ARG A 128 -12.27 8.70 -36.26
C ARG A 128 -11.50 8.19 -37.44
N SER A 129 -10.89 7.01 -37.36
CA SER A 129 -10.21 6.36 -38.47
C SER A 129 -11.20 5.78 -39.51
N LYS A 130 -12.52 5.94 -39.26
CA LYS A 130 -13.60 5.35 -40.08
C LYS A 130 -13.53 3.81 -40.16
N TYR A 131 -12.91 3.20 -39.16
CA TYR A 131 -12.91 1.75 -39.02
C TYR A 131 -14.29 1.25 -38.61
N SER A 132 -14.75 0.19 -39.26
CA SER A 132 -15.97 -0.51 -38.87
C SER A 132 -15.80 -2.02 -39.03
N VAL A 133 -16.21 -2.77 -38.03
CA VAL A 133 -16.23 -4.23 -38.11
C VAL A 133 -17.31 -4.67 -39.11
N PRO A 134 -17.01 -5.53 -40.08
CA PRO A 134 -18.01 -6.06 -40.99
C PRO A 134 -19.11 -6.82 -40.28
N VAL A 135 -20.38 -6.56 -40.63
CA VAL A 135 -21.55 -7.18 -40.01
C VAL A 135 -21.41 -8.71 -39.91
N LYS A 136 -20.99 -9.35 -41.01
CA LYS A 136 -20.78 -10.81 -41.06
C LYS A 136 -19.76 -11.33 -40.03
N THR A 137 -18.79 -10.50 -39.66
CA THR A 137 -17.79 -10.87 -38.63
C THR A 137 -18.43 -10.88 -37.26
N VAL A 138 -19.24 -9.85 -36.94
CA VAL A 138 -19.99 -9.79 -35.69
C VAL A 138 -20.98 -10.96 -35.60
N ASP A 139 -21.77 -11.19 -36.65
CA ASP A 139 -22.74 -12.29 -36.70
C ASP A 139 -22.08 -13.65 -36.45
N ARG A 140 -20.89 -13.88 -37.04
CA ARG A 140 -20.12 -15.12 -36.85
C ARG A 140 -19.69 -15.28 -35.39
N GLN A 141 -19.22 -14.22 -34.75
CA GLN A 141 -18.79 -14.27 -33.35
C GLN A 141 -19.98 -14.48 -32.44
N VAL A 142 -21.11 -13.80 -32.66
CA VAL A 142 -22.35 -14.03 -31.90
C VAL A 142 -22.81 -15.48 -32.04
N ALA A 143 -22.75 -16.04 -33.25
CA ALA A 143 -23.16 -17.43 -33.49
C ALA A 143 -22.23 -18.47 -32.82
N GLN A 144 -21.01 -18.09 -32.42
CA GLN A 144 -20.06 -18.97 -31.72
C GLN A 144 -20.18 -18.89 -30.20
N LEU A 145 -21.00 -18.01 -29.66
CA LEU A 145 -21.17 -17.90 -28.20
C LEU A 145 -21.77 -19.20 -27.62
N PRO A 146 -21.18 -19.76 -26.54
CA PRO A 146 -21.61 -21.04 -25.96
C PRO A 146 -23.10 -21.14 -25.68
N GLN A 147 -23.72 -20.04 -25.24
CA GLN A 147 -25.16 -19.97 -24.93
C GLN A 147 -26.07 -20.17 -26.13
N PHE A 148 -25.55 -20.07 -27.34
CA PHE A 148 -26.33 -20.28 -28.58
C PHE A 148 -25.93 -21.56 -29.30
N LEU A 149 -25.07 -22.40 -28.68
CA LEU A 149 -24.67 -23.67 -29.25
C LEU A 149 -25.51 -24.82 -28.71
N GLU A 150 -26.03 -25.63 -29.62
CA GLU A 150 -26.69 -26.90 -29.33
C GLU A 150 -25.92 -28.00 -30.09
N ASN A 151 -25.37 -28.96 -29.37
CA ASN A 151 -24.49 -30.00 -29.95
C ASN A 151 -23.31 -29.42 -30.78
N GLY A 152 -22.75 -28.30 -30.33
CA GLY A 152 -21.61 -27.62 -30.98
C GLY A 152 -21.97 -26.82 -32.24
N ARG A 153 -23.26 -26.68 -32.54
CA ARG A 153 -23.78 -25.90 -33.69
C ARG A 153 -24.71 -24.78 -33.23
N PHE A 154 -24.71 -23.69 -33.95
CA PHE A 154 -25.59 -22.55 -33.68
C PHE A 154 -27.07 -22.97 -33.73
N SER A 155 -27.81 -22.65 -32.66
CA SER A 155 -29.26 -22.85 -32.56
C SER A 155 -29.98 -21.52 -32.70
N SER A 156 -30.67 -21.33 -33.80
CA SER A 156 -31.51 -20.15 -34.01
C SER A 156 -32.68 -20.09 -33.00
N THR A 157 -33.09 -21.23 -32.47
CA THR A 157 -34.14 -21.32 -31.43
C THR A 157 -33.64 -20.64 -30.15
N LEU A 158 -32.47 -20.99 -29.66
CA LEU A 158 -31.88 -20.36 -28.46
C LEU A 158 -31.64 -18.86 -28.68
N TYR A 159 -31.15 -18.47 -29.82
CA TYR A 159 -30.94 -17.05 -30.14
C TYR A 159 -32.24 -16.26 -30.19
N ASN A 160 -33.31 -16.82 -30.74
CA ASN A 160 -34.64 -16.18 -30.85
C ASN A 160 -35.42 -16.16 -29.54
N GLN A 161 -35.01 -16.89 -28.49
CA GLN A 161 -35.54 -16.77 -27.13
C GLN A 161 -35.22 -15.43 -26.49
N MET A 162 -34.12 -14.77 -26.93
CA MET A 162 -33.83 -13.42 -26.47
C MET A 162 -34.77 -12.39 -27.10
N SER A 163 -35.08 -11.34 -26.33
CA SER A 163 -35.80 -10.18 -26.88
C SER A 163 -34.98 -9.50 -28.00
N GLU A 164 -35.64 -8.80 -28.91
CA GLU A 164 -34.97 -8.07 -29.97
C GLU A 164 -34.01 -7.02 -29.42
N SER A 165 -34.42 -6.31 -28.36
CA SER A 165 -33.55 -5.32 -27.70
C SER A 165 -32.30 -5.97 -27.09
N SER A 166 -32.41 -7.13 -26.45
CA SER A 166 -31.28 -7.86 -25.89
C SER A 166 -30.33 -8.38 -26.99
N ARG A 167 -30.89 -8.88 -28.12
CA ARG A 167 -30.06 -9.29 -29.26
C ARG A 167 -29.30 -8.13 -29.88
N LEU A 168 -29.94 -6.96 -30.00
CA LEU A 168 -29.26 -5.76 -30.51
C LEU A 168 -28.17 -5.25 -29.55
N ALA A 169 -28.44 -5.29 -28.25
CA ALA A 169 -27.44 -4.93 -27.24
C ALA A 169 -26.21 -5.87 -27.29
N LEU A 170 -26.43 -7.18 -27.32
CA LEU A 170 -25.38 -8.18 -27.46
C LEU A 170 -24.57 -8.00 -28.77
N TRP A 171 -25.24 -7.72 -29.86
CA TRP A 171 -24.60 -7.50 -31.15
C TRP A 171 -23.69 -6.26 -31.13
N ARG A 172 -24.15 -5.16 -30.53
CA ARG A 172 -23.36 -3.94 -30.35
C ARG A 172 -22.16 -4.18 -29.43
N GLN A 173 -22.38 -4.85 -28.31
CA GLN A 173 -21.30 -5.22 -27.39
C GLN A 173 -20.22 -6.05 -28.10
N MET A 174 -20.64 -7.04 -28.90
CA MET A 174 -19.69 -7.86 -29.68
C MET A 174 -18.93 -7.03 -30.72
N GLN A 175 -19.62 -6.08 -31.37
CA GLN A 175 -18.98 -5.15 -32.32
C GLN A 175 -17.90 -4.29 -31.65
N GLU A 176 -18.20 -3.76 -30.46
CA GLU A 176 -17.25 -2.96 -29.68
C GLU A 176 -16.05 -3.81 -29.22
N GLU A 177 -16.30 -5.04 -28.78
CA GLU A 177 -15.27 -5.98 -28.37
C GLU A 177 -14.33 -6.35 -29.50
N ILE A 178 -14.86 -6.67 -30.70
CA ILE A 178 -14.04 -6.93 -31.89
C ILE A 178 -13.27 -5.67 -32.29
N THR A 179 -13.90 -4.50 -32.23
CA THR A 179 -13.24 -3.23 -32.53
C THR A 179 -12.03 -3.00 -31.61
N LYS A 180 -12.21 -3.22 -30.31
CA LYS A 180 -11.17 -3.09 -29.30
C LYS A 180 -10.06 -4.12 -29.51
N SER A 181 -10.43 -5.39 -29.73
CA SER A 181 -9.47 -6.48 -29.99
C SER A 181 -8.62 -6.20 -31.21
N ASN A 182 -9.19 -5.66 -32.29
CA ASN A 182 -8.42 -5.30 -33.48
C ASN A 182 -7.49 -4.12 -33.22
N TYR A 183 -7.92 -3.12 -32.46
CA TYR A 183 -7.05 -2.03 -32.05
C TYR A 183 -5.85 -2.52 -31.24
N TYR A 184 -6.09 -3.37 -30.23
CA TYR A 184 -5.02 -3.98 -29.45
C TYR A 184 -4.12 -4.85 -30.31
N GLY A 185 -4.69 -5.67 -31.22
CA GLY A 185 -3.92 -6.49 -32.14
C GLY A 185 -2.98 -5.67 -33.00
N ASP A 186 -3.48 -4.61 -33.65
CA ASP A 186 -2.67 -3.71 -34.47
C ASP A 186 -1.58 -3.00 -33.65
N PHE A 187 -1.87 -2.60 -32.42
CA PHE A 187 -0.92 -1.96 -31.53
C PHE A 187 0.16 -2.97 -31.09
N VAL A 188 -0.23 -4.15 -30.65
CA VAL A 188 0.65 -5.24 -30.17
C VAL A 188 1.58 -5.73 -31.28
N PHE A 189 1.05 -5.95 -32.51
CA PHE A 189 1.89 -6.38 -33.64
C PHE A 189 2.87 -5.30 -34.12
N GLY A 190 2.65 -4.04 -33.73
CA GLY A 190 3.58 -2.95 -34.01
C GLY A 190 4.73 -2.85 -33.00
N LEU A 191 4.65 -3.55 -31.86
CA LEU A 191 5.67 -3.50 -30.82
C LEU A 191 6.77 -4.54 -31.07
N LEU A 192 8.00 -4.10 -30.92
CA LEU A 192 9.18 -4.96 -31.03
C LEU A 192 9.75 -5.18 -29.62
N THR A 193 9.87 -6.44 -29.23
CA THR A 193 10.57 -6.80 -28.00
C THR A 193 12.07 -6.69 -28.22
N PRO A 194 12.82 -5.95 -27.38
CA PRO A 194 14.27 -5.89 -27.48
C PRO A 194 14.88 -7.28 -27.25
N SER A 195 15.56 -7.84 -28.25
CA SER A 195 16.17 -9.17 -28.13
C SER A 195 17.20 -9.26 -27.01
N ALA A 196 18.01 -8.21 -26.85
CA ALA A 196 19.01 -8.15 -25.79
C ALA A 196 18.38 -8.19 -24.37
N GLU A 197 17.19 -7.60 -24.21
CA GLU A 197 16.45 -7.65 -22.95
C GLU A 197 15.87 -9.04 -22.72
N ALA A 198 15.31 -9.68 -23.74
CA ALA A 198 14.80 -11.04 -23.64
C ALA A 198 15.93 -12.05 -23.33
N GLU A 199 17.11 -11.89 -23.92
CA GLU A 199 18.31 -12.68 -23.61
C GLU A 199 18.77 -12.44 -22.16
N PHE A 200 18.84 -11.18 -21.72
CA PHE A 200 19.21 -10.85 -20.35
C PHE A 200 18.26 -11.49 -19.32
N ILE A 201 16.96 -11.44 -19.55
CA ILE A 201 15.95 -12.07 -18.68
C ILE A 201 16.10 -13.60 -18.68
N ALA A 202 16.37 -14.21 -19.85
CA ALA A 202 16.64 -15.63 -19.96
C ALA A 202 17.92 -16.03 -19.20
N ASP A 203 18.96 -15.23 -19.26
CA ASP A 203 20.20 -15.43 -18.52
C ASP A 203 20.01 -15.25 -16.99
N MET A 204 19.23 -14.28 -16.57
CA MET A 204 18.86 -14.14 -15.15
C MET A 204 18.18 -15.40 -14.60
N SER A 205 17.33 -16.03 -15.40
CA SER A 205 16.64 -17.27 -15.01
C SER A 205 17.54 -18.52 -15.05
N SER A 206 18.74 -18.40 -15.62
CA SER A 206 19.62 -19.56 -15.88
C SER A 206 20.21 -20.17 -14.64
N VAL A 207 20.34 -19.43 -13.54
CA VAL A 207 20.86 -19.91 -12.27
C VAL A 207 19.73 -19.92 -11.26
N MET A 208 19.40 -21.10 -10.73
CA MET A 208 18.40 -21.27 -9.69
C MET A 208 19.05 -21.81 -8.43
N ARG A 209 18.66 -21.31 -7.28
CA ARG A 209 19.15 -21.73 -5.98
C ARG A 209 18.04 -22.18 -5.05
N THR A 210 18.33 -23.20 -4.25
CA THR A 210 17.52 -23.62 -3.12
C THR A 210 18.19 -23.16 -1.84
N PHE A 211 17.39 -22.64 -0.92
CA PHE A 211 17.86 -22.06 0.32
C PHE A 211 17.20 -22.72 1.52
N GLU A 212 17.96 -22.80 2.59
CA GLU A 212 17.47 -22.82 3.95
C GLU A 212 17.65 -21.46 4.57
N MET A 213 16.83 -21.11 5.54
CA MET A 213 16.84 -19.79 6.16
C MET A 213 16.41 -19.90 7.61
N VAL A 214 16.97 -19.03 8.44
CA VAL A 214 16.50 -18.77 9.80
C VAL A 214 16.20 -17.27 9.96
N SER A 215 15.31 -16.95 10.89
CA SER A 215 14.93 -15.58 11.22
C SER A 215 15.07 -15.31 12.70
N PHE A 216 15.54 -14.12 13.04
CA PHE A 216 15.65 -13.58 14.39
C PHE A 216 14.68 -12.40 14.48
N SER A 217 13.67 -12.53 15.34
CA SER A 217 12.70 -11.44 15.52
C SER A 217 13.34 -10.27 16.28
N VAL A 218 13.19 -9.07 15.75
CA VAL A 218 13.60 -7.83 16.43
C VAL A 218 12.79 -7.62 17.71
N ASP A 219 11.55 -8.12 17.77
CA ASP A 219 10.71 -8.08 18.97
C ASP A 219 11.14 -9.06 20.08
N ALA A 220 12.09 -9.94 19.78
CA ALA A 220 12.69 -10.82 20.81
C ALA A 220 13.72 -10.09 21.70
N PHE A 221 13.84 -8.76 21.56
CA PHE A 221 14.70 -7.93 22.39
C PHE A 221 14.37 -8.11 23.85
N PRO A 222 15.35 -8.51 24.72
CA PRO A 222 15.05 -8.92 26.09
C PRO A 222 14.68 -7.77 27.00
N ASP A 223 13.85 -8.04 28.01
CA ASP A 223 13.51 -7.07 29.06
C ASP A 223 14.73 -6.54 29.80
N ALA A 224 15.75 -7.36 30.00
CA ALA A 224 17.01 -6.94 30.61
C ALA A 224 17.72 -5.84 29.81
N GLU A 225 17.62 -5.88 28.48
CA GLU A 225 18.22 -4.86 27.63
C GLU A 225 17.42 -3.54 27.64
N TYR A 226 16.06 -3.64 27.71
CA TYR A 226 15.22 -2.45 27.94
C TYR A 226 15.57 -1.78 29.28
N LEU A 227 15.72 -2.57 30.34
CA LEU A 227 16.10 -2.07 31.66
C LEU A 227 17.52 -1.45 31.64
N SER A 228 18.46 -2.12 31.01
CA SER A 228 19.83 -1.62 30.84
C SER A 228 19.87 -0.27 30.09
N TYR A 229 19.07 -0.14 29.03
CA TYR A 229 18.92 1.12 28.31
C TYR A 229 18.34 2.22 29.22
N ALA A 230 17.26 1.91 29.95
CA ALA A 230 16.59 2.85 30.84
C ALA A 230 17.52 3.34 31.96
N GLN A 231 18.29 2.43 32.57
CA GLN A 231 19.26 2.77 33.61
C GLN A 231 20.43 3.64 33.12
N ARG A 232 20.82 3.49 31.85
CA ARG A 232 21.82 4.36 31.22
C ARG A 232 21.27 5.73 30.81
N ASN A 233 19.94 5.83 30.66
CA ASN A 233 19.24 7.02 30.19
C ASN A 233 18.09 7.43 31.13
N PRO A 234 18.28 7.51 32.46
CA PRO A 234 17.20 7.69 33.41
C PRO A 234 16.51 9.04 33.25
N GLY A 235 17.17 10.02 32.66
CA GLY A 235 16.64 11.36 32.44
C GLY A 235 15.37 11.40 31.60
N PHE A 236 15.27 10.53 30.61
CA PHE A 236 14.09 10.46 29.71
C PHE A 236 12.83 9.97 30.43
N PHE A 237 12.99 9.10 31.43
CA PHE A 237 11.91 8.39 32.10
C PHE A 237 11.51 9.00 33.45
N ARG A 238 12.11 10.14 33.83
CA ARG A 238 11.60 10.95 34.94
C ARG A 238 10.19 11.44 34.62
N THR A 239 9.37 11.66 35.62
CA THR A 239 8.02 12.17 35.48
C THR A 239 7.86 13.52 36.14
N ILE A 240 7.04 14.37 35.54
CA ILE A 240 6.65 15.66 36.09
C ILE A 240 5.13 15.84 35.86
N HIS A 241 4.43 16.37 36.87
CA HIS A 241 3.00 16.68 36.74
C HIS A 241 2.85 18.16 36.37
N LEU A 242 2.25 18.40 35.24
CA LEU A 242 2.09 19.74 34.65
C LEU A 242 0.63 20.07 34.38
N SER A 243 0.31 21.35 34.49
CA SER A 243 -0.87 21.95 33.91
C SER A 243 -0.44 22.96 32.83
N ARG A 244 -1.24 23.11 31.76
CA ARG A 244 -0.93 23.97 30.60
C ARG A 244 -2.11 24.84 30.22
N ILE A 245 -1.80 26.07 29.80
CA ILE A 245 -2.72 26.94 29.07
C ILE A 245 -2.10 27.24 27.71
N THR A 246 -2.89 27.05 26.64
CA THR A 246 -2.48 27.24 25.25
C THR A 246 -3.36 28.30 24.58
N VAL A 247 -2.74 29.27 23.93
CA VAL A 247 -3.40 30.41 23.28
C VAL A 247 -2.88 30.58 21.85
N SER A 248 -3.78 30.69 20.87
CA SER A 248 -3.42 30.85 19.44
C SER A 248 -3.42 32.32 18.98
N SER A 249 -3.97 33.24 19.78
CA SER A 249 -4.17 34.62 19.34
C SER A 249 -2.88 35.45 19.32
N SER A 250 -2.19 35.57 20.45
CA SER A 250 -0.93 36.30 20.56
C SER A 250 -0.19 36.01 21.87
N GLU A 251 1.14 36.27 21.86
CA GLU A 251 1.96 36.25 23.06
C GLU A 251 1.43 37.22 24.15
N ARG A 252 0.95 38.37 23.72
CA ARG A 252 0.37 39.36 24.62
C ARG A 252 -0.84 38.83 25.36
N ASP A 253 -1.71 38.09 24.68
CA ASP A 253 -2.89 37.48 25.33
C ASP A 253 -2.48 36.40 26.32
N ALA A 254 -1.51 35.59 25.99
CA ALA A 254 -0.95 34.59 26.90
C ALA A 254 -0.34 35.26 28.14
N ASN A 255 0.43 36.34 27.97
CA ASN A 255 0.96 37.13 29.08
C ASN A 255 -0.13 37.78 29.94
N ASN A 256 -1.21 38.31 29.34
CA ASN A 256 -2.33 38.86 30.07
C ASN A 256 -3.00 37.81 30.97
N ILE A 257 -3.20 36.63 30.45
CA ILE A 257 -3.76 35.49 31.21
C ILE A 257 -2.83 35.14 32.38
N LEU A 258 -1.55 34.95 32.13
CA LEU A 258 -0.55 34.61 33.11
C LEU A 258 -0.48 35.69 34.25
N ASN A 259 -0.51 36.98 33.88
CA ASN A 259 -0.52 38.08 34.83
C ASN A 259 -1.79 38.13 35.65
N SER A 260 -2.95 37.82 35.06
CA SER A 260 -4.23 37.74 35.79
C SER A 260 -4.21 36.62 36.83
N ILE A 261 -3.59 35.49 36.50
CA ILE A 261 -3.39 34.37 37.43
C ILE A 261 -2.40 34.75 38.53
N LYS A 262 -1.25 35.32 38.20
CA LYS A 262 -0.21 35.75 39.16
C LYS A 262 -0.71 36.83 40.12
N SER A 263 -1.64 37.70 39.70
CA SER A 263 -2.27 38.72 40.56
C SER A 263 -3.43 38.19 41.44
N GLY A 264 -3.84 36.94 41.22
CA GLY A 264 -4.97 36.35 41.94
C GLY A 264 -6.36 36.79 41.43
N ALA A 265 -6.43 37.45 40.28
CA ALA A 265 -7.70 37.89 39.66
C ALA A 265 -8.51 36.69 39.13
N THR A 266 -7.87 35.59 38.81
CA THR A 266 -8.48 34.29 38.42
C THR A 266 -7.60 33.13 38.90
N THR A 267 -8.18 31.95 38.99
CA THR A 267 -7.40 30.72 39.22
C THR A 267 -6.82 30.21 37.90
N PHE A 268 -5.80 29.36 38.00
CA PHE A 268 -5.23 28.72 36.76
C PHE A 268 -6.28 27.85 36.09
N GLU A 269 -7.05 27.12 36.86
CA GLU A 269 -8.10 26.19 36.41
C GLU A 269 -9.24 26.93 35.70
N ASP A 270 -9.67 28.08 36.23
CA ASP A 270 -10.74 28.86 35.61
C ASP A 270 -10.25 29.55 34.32
N ALA A 271 -9.02 30.07 34.33
CA ALA A 271 -8.39 30.63 33.17
C ALA A 271 -8.21 29.57 32.08
N ALA A 272 -7.80 28.35 32.44
CA ALA A 272 -7.67 27.24 31.48
C ALA A 272 -9.01 26.89 30.84
N ARG A 273 -10.07 26.70 31.65
CA ARG A 273 -11.42 26.39 31.14
C ARG A 273 -11.98 27.49 30.23
N ALA A 274 -11.68 28.74 30.54
CA ALA A 274 -12.24 29.89 29.83
C ALA A 274 -11.45 30.23 28.55
N GLN A 275 -10.15 30.01 28.50
CA GLN A 275 -9.28 30.63 27.49
C GLN A 275 -8.27 29.67 26.87
N SER A 276 -8.02 28.46 27.43
CA SER A 276 -7.13 27.50 26.80
C SER A 276 -7.78 26.88 25.56
N GLN A 277 -6.97 26.66 24.53
CA GLN A 277 -7.41 26.16 23.21
C GLN A 277 -6.80 24.77 22.91
N ASP A 278 -6.59 24.00 23.97
CA ASP A 278 -6.13 22.61 23.85
C ASP A 278 -7.07 21.62 24.53
N GLY A 279 -6.78 20.32 24.40
CA GLY A 279 -7.59 19.23 24.96
C GLY A 279 -7.57 19.13 26.50
N PHE A 280 -6.85 20.00 27.20
CA PHE A 280 -6.77 20.04 28.65
C PHE A 280 -7.65 21.12 29.29
N ALA A 281 -8.22 22.02 28.50
CA ALA A 281 -9.04 23.13 28.95
C ALA A 281 -10.14 22.73 29.93
N ASP A 282 -10.96 21.73 29.59
CA ASP A 282 -12.08 21.25 30.40
C ASP A 282 -11.65 20.67 31.75
N ARG A 283 -10.40 20.19 31.84
CA ARG A 283 -9.79 19.67 33.07
C ARG A 283 -9.04 20.75 33.87
N GLY A 284 -9.26 22.03 33.55
CA GLY A 284 -8.55 23.13 34.19
C GLY A 284 -7.07 23.21 33.80
N GLY A 285 -6.71 22.69 32.62
CA GLY A 285 -5.34 22.66 32.14
C GLY A 285 -4.53 21.45 32.56
N ASP A 286 -5.06 20.58 33.42
CA ASP A 286 -4.34 19.43 33.98
C ASP A 286 -3.96 18.42 32.89
N MET A 287 -2.66 18.27 32.65
CA MET A 287 -2.07 17.30 31.71
C MET A 287 -1.83 15.93 32.38
N GLY A 288 -1.86 15.86 33.69
CA GLY A 288 -1.40 14.72 34.45
C GLY A 288 0.13 14.59 34.49
N SER A 289 0.61 13.45 35.02
CA SER A 289 2.04 13.13 35.00
C SER A 289 2.50 12.80 33.59
N ARG A 290 3.60 13.45 33.15
CA ARG A 290 4.24 13.26 31.87
C ARG A 290 5.65 12.75 32.04
N TYR A 291 6.07 11.82 31.20
CA TYR A 291 7.48 11.49 31.08
C TYR A 291 8.26 12.59 30.37
N VAL A 292 9.50 12.81 30.77
CA VAL A 292 10.31 13.89 30.18
C VAL A 292 10.43 13.75 28.66
N PHE A 293 10.58 12.53 28.14
CA PHE A 293 10.66 12.31 26.69
C PHE A 293 9.35 12.67 25.94
N GLU A 294 8.19 12.64 26.61
CA GLU A 294 6.91 13.02 26.00
C GLU A 294 6.83 14.53 25.76
N LEU A 295 7.60 15.31 26.53
CA LEU A 295 7.65 16.77 26.38
C LEU A 295 8.44 17.23 25.14
N ASP A 296 9.25 16.37 24.55
CA ASP A 296 10.08 16.71 23.38
C ASP A 296 9.24 17.16 22.17
N ASN A 297 8.08 16.53 21.98
CA ASN A 297 7.15 16.90 20.91
C ASN A 297 6.30 18.13 21.22
N GLU A 298 6.01 18.37 22.49
CA GLU A 298 5.17 19.48 22.95
C GLU A 298 5.98 20.78 23.08
N ILE A 299 7.24 20.67 23.51
CA ILE A 299 8.18 21.77 23.75
C ILE A 299 9.49 21.47 22.99
N PRO A 300 9.56 21.77 21.70
CA PRO A 300 10.73 21.42 20.88
C PRO A 300 12.04 22.06 21.32
N ASN A 301 11.98 23.24 21.93
CA ASN A 301 13.16 23.94 22.42
C ASN A 301 13.69 23.28 23.72
N PHE A 302 14.90 22.79 23.67
CA PHE A 302 15.56 22.15 24.83
C PHE A 302 15.70 23.08 26.04
N ALA A 303 16.05 24.35 25.84
CA ALA A 303 16.26 25.29 26.93
C ALA A 303 14.95 25.57 27.69
N ASP A 304 13.82 25.66 26.97
CA ASP A 304 12.50 25.85 27.58
C ASP A 304 12.09 24.62 28.39
N ARG A 305 12.34 23.43 27.89
CA ARG A 305 12.11 22.18 28.64
C ARG A 305 12.92 22.12 29.94
N GLU A 306 14.23 22.39 29.86
CA GLU A 306 15.09 22.38 31.06
C GLU A 306 14.61 23.42 32.07
N THR A 307 14.17 24.60 31.62
CA THR A 307 13.59 25.62 32.51
C THR A 307 12.38 25.08 33.25
N ILE A 308 11.43 24.43 32.54
CA ILE A 308 10.22 23.86 33.14
C ILE A 308 10.57 22.73 34.14
N LEU A 309 11.51 21.85 33.77
CA LEU A 309 11.91 20.72 34.62
C LEU A 309 12.59 21.15 35.93
N ASN A 310 13.08 22.40 36.01
CA ASN A 310 13.71 22.98 37.19
C ASN A 310 12.75 23.85 38.04
N LEU A 311 11.49 24.06 37.60
CA LEU A 311 10.50 24.79 38.38
C LEU A 311 10.04 23.98 39.57
N ARG A 312 9.66 24.70 40.65
CA ARG A 312 9.10 24.12 41.85
C ARG A 312 7.58 24.01 41.72
N ARG A 313 7.00 23.22 42.60
CA ARG A 313 5.55 23.09 42.68
C ARG A 313 4.89 24.45 42.84
N GLY A 314 3.88 24.73 42.00
CA GLY A 314 3.12 25.98 41.97
C GLY A 314 3.79 27.10 41.15
N GLU A 315 5.02 26.94 40.66
CA GLU A 315 5.67 27.92 39.80
C GLU A 315 5.18 27.82 38.37
N TYR A 316 5.30 28.92 37.65
CA TYR A 316 4.88 29.07 36.24
C TYR A 316 6.10 29.23 35.35
N SER A 317 6.04 28.63 34.19
CA SER A 317 7.01 28.91 33.13
C SER A 317 6.83 30.31 32.53
N ASP A 318 7.82 30.77 31.79
CA ASP A 318 7.64 31.84 30.83
C ASP A 318 6.71 31.38 29.69
N ILE A 319 6.29 32.37 28.87
CA ILE A 319 5.50 32.06 27.66
C ILE A 319 6.39 31.42 26.61
N ILE A 320 5.99 30.27 26.13
CA ILE A 320 6.69 29.49 25.12
C ILE A 320 5.89 29.51 23.81
N PHE A 321 6.59 29.67 22.69
CA PHE A 321 5.98 29.54 21.38
C PHE A 321 6.37 28.17 20.75
N ALA A 322 5.38 27.31 20.52
CA ALA A 322 5.58 26.02 19.91
C ALA A 322 4.39 25.66 19.01
N GLY A 323 4.68 25.18 17.81
CA GLY A 323 3.69 24.64 16.88
C GLY A 323 2.61 25.63 16.42
N ASP A 324 2.90 26.93 16.29
CA ASP A 324 1.96 28.02 15.96
C ASP A 324 1.15 28.58 17.13
N ARG A 325 1.44 28.20 18.39
CA ARG A 325 0.68 28.61 19.58
C ARG A 325 1.61 29.11 20.67
N TRP A 326 1.05 29.95 21.53
CA TRP A 326 1.67 30.43 22.76
C TRP A 326 1.16 29.59 23.93
N MET A 327 2.05 29.11 24.79
CA MET A 327 1.69 28.30 25.92
C MET A 327 2.55 28.60 27.13
N PHE A 328 2.01 28.31 28.32
CA PHE A 328 2.76 28.33 29.56
C PHE A 328 2.26 27.23 30.49
N PHE A 329 3.13 26.85 31.38
CA PHE A 329 2.94 25.70 32.25
C PHE A 329 2.95 26.11 33.71
N ARG A 330 2.21 25.37 34.52
CA ARG A 330 2.33 25.34 36.00
C ARG A 330 2.77 23.96 36.43
N VAL A 331 3.73 23.88 37.36
CA VAL A 331 4.17 22.63 37.95
C VAL A 331 3.21 22.23 39.06
N GLU A 332 2.55 21.10 38.95
CA GLU A 332 1.66 20.53 39.95
C GLU A 332 2.41 19.67 40.99
N ASP A 333 3.33 18.85 40.51
CA ASP A 333 4.29 18.09 41.29
C ASP A 333 5.67 18.20 40.65
N GLU A 334 6.69 18.34 41.51
CA GLU A 334 8.09 18.40 41.07
C GLU A 334 8.50 17.10 40.37
N ILE A 335 9.60 17.21 39.60
CA ILE A 335 10.13 16.09 38.86
C ILE A 335 10.51 14.93 39.80
N LYS A 336 10.07 13.72 39.42
CA LYS A 336 10.35 12.47 40.14
C LYS A 336 11.27 11.60 39.31
N SER A 337 12.17 10.89 39.98
CA SER A 337 12.98 9.86 39.35
C SER A 337 12.12 8.73 38.84
N ALA A 338 12.58 8.09 37.74
CA ALA A 338 11.93 6.89 37.22
C ALA A 338 12.06 5.74 38.23
N ASP A 339 10.96 5.03 38.44
CA ASP A 339 10.91 3.75 39.14
C ASP A 339 10.84 2.64 38.08
N PHE A 340 11.94 1.95 37.84
CA PHE A 340 12.02 0.87 36.88
C PHE A 340 11.52 -0.47 37.41
N ASP A 341 11.16 -0.57 38.67
CA ASP A 341 10.45 -1.73 39.22
C ASP A 341 8.93 -1.62 38.96
N ASP A 342 8.44 -0.42 38.62
CA ASP A 342 7.06 -0.23 38.23
C ASP A 342 6.80 -0.71 36.79
N PHE A 343 5.78 -1.56 36.63
CA PHE A 343 5.40 -2.14 35.37
C PHE A 343 5.02 -1.08 34.31
N SER A 344 4.30 -0.02 34.74
CA SER A 344 3.85 1.03 33.82
C SER A 344 5.02 1.85 33.27
N THR A 345 6.03 2.10 34.09
CA THR A 345 7.29 2.75 33.69
C THR A 345 8.03 1.89 32.68
N MET A 346 8.17 0.59 32.92
CA MET A 346 8.82 -0.32 31.99
C MET A 346 8.07 -0.46 30.65
N GLU A 347 6.74 -0.42 30.65
CA GLU A 347 5.97 -0.36 29.39
C GLU A 347 6.27 0.91 28.59
N ARG A 348 6.47 2.05 29.26
CA ARG A 348 6.88 3.30 28.59
C ARG A 348 8.31 3.21 28.04
N VAL A 349 9.22 2.56 28.78
CA VAL A 349 10.58 2.27 28.29
C VAL A 349 10.51 1.42 27.00
N ARG A 350 9.74 0.33 27.00
CA ARG A 350 9.57 -0.52 25.81
C ARG A 350 9.00 0.27 24.64
N SER A 351 7.95 1.04 24.89
CA SER A 351 7.33 1.90 23.87
C SER A 351 8.32 2.94 23.32
N TYR A 352 9.09 3.57 24.20
CA TYR A 352 10.10 4.54 23.79
C TYR A 352 11.17 3.91 22.89
N VAL A 353 11.76 2.81 23.29
CA VAL A 353 12.81 2.12 22.51
C VAL A 353 12.26 1.67 21.16
N ARG A 354 11.06 1.07 21.11
CA ARG A 354 10.42 0.65 19.86
C ARG A 354 10.19 1.80 18.88
N ASN A 355 9.77 2.95 19.38
CA ASN A 355 9.36 4.06 18.51
C ASN A 355 10.51 5.02 18.16
N TYR A 356 11.47 5.22 19.08
CA TYR A 356 12.51 6.24 18.92
C TYR A 356 13.93 5.68 18.86
N ASN A 357 14.13 4.41 19.23
CA ASN A 357 15.46 3.80 19.25
C ASN A 357 15.46 2.34 18.77
N ARG A 358 14.65 2.06 17.75
CA ARG A 358 14.50 0.73 17.16
C ARG A 358 15.84 0.12 16.72
N GLY A 359 16.81 0.95 16.27
CA GLY A 359 18.15 0.50 15.89
C GLY A 359 18.85 -0.32 16.97
N LEU A 360 18.61 -0.02 18.26
CA LEU A 360 19.15 -0.82 19.35
C LEU A 360 18.64 -2.27 19.35
N MET A 361 17.37 -2.45 19.01
CA MET A 361 16.77 -3.78 18.93
C MET A 361 17.26 -4.55 17.70
N GLU A 362 17.43 -3.84 16.58
CA GLU A 362 17.97 -4.39 15.34
C GLU A 362 19.44 -4.80 15.53
N ASP A 363 20.26 -3.96 16.14
CA ASP A 363 21.68 -4.25 16.44
C ASP A 363 21.83 -5.49 17.35
N TRP A 364 20.96 -5.62 18.36
CA TRP A 364 20.94 -6.81 19.21
C TRP A 364 20.60 -8.08 18.42
N SER A 365 19.59 -8.00 17.56
CA SER A 365 19.18 -9.13 16.73
C SER A 365 20.25 -9.49 15.69
N ILE A 366 20.94 -8.51 15.13
CA ILE A 366 22.08 -8.70 14.23
C ILE A 366 23.21 -9.42 14.98
N ALA A 367 23.57 -8.96 16.18
CA ALA A 367 24.63 -9.60 16.98
C ALA A 367 24.28 -11.08 17.27
N ARG A 368 23.03 -11.38 17.60
CA ARG A 368 22.57 -12.78 17.77
C ARG A 368 22.67 -13.60 16.49
N ALA A 369 22.33 -13.00 15.35
CA ALA A 369 22.46 -13.66 14.06
C ALA A 369 23.92 -13.85 13.65
N GLU A 370 24.85 -12.96 14.03
CA GLU A 370 26.29 -13.12 13.83
C GLU A 370 26.87 -14.24 14.71
N GLU A 371 26.44 -14.36 15.96
CA GLU A 371 26.79 -15.50 16.81
C GLU A 371 26.32 -16.83 16.16
N PHE A 372 25.10 -16.84 15.64
CA PHE A 372 24.57 -17.99 14.90
C PHE A 372 25.39 -18.31 13.66
N THR A 373 25.74 -17.32 12.83
CA THR A 373 26.54 -17.55 11.62
C THR A 373 27.92 -18.08 11.94
N THR A 374 28.50 -17.65 13.06
CA THR A 374 29.78 -18.17 13.56
C THR A 374 29.67 -19.64 13.95
N ALA A 375 28.65 -20.01 14.74
CA ALA A 375 28.39 -21.38 15.13
C ALA A 375 28.06 -22.26 13.91
N ALA A 376 27.23 -21.77 12.99
CA ALA A 376 26.88 -22.47 11.76
C ALA A 376 28.09 -22.71 10.84
N GLY A 377 29.05 -21.81 10.87
CA GLY A 377 30.32 -21.97 10.12
C GLY A 377 31.28 -22.98 10.73
N SER A 378 31.26 -23.20 12.06
CA SER A 378 32.14 -24.13 12.76
C SER A 378 31.53 -25.53 12.95
N ASP A 379 30.29 -25.59 13.37
CA ASP A 379 29.64 -26.82 13.85
C ASP A 379 28.62 -27.36 12.84
N GLY A 380 28.22 -26.56 11.86
CA GLY A 380 27.20 -26.90 10.88
C GLY A 380 25.90 -26.11 11.09
N PHE A 381 25.15 -25.94 9.99
CA PHE A 381 23.94 -25.12 10.00
C PHE A 381 22.82 -25.74 10.87
N ASP A 382 22.62 -27.04 10.74
CA ASP A 382 21.57 -27.77 11.49
C ASP A 382 21.87 -27.80 13.00
N GLU A 383 23.13 -27.99 13.37
CA GLU A 383 23.60 -27.94 14.76
C GLU A 383 23.40 -26.56 15.38
N ALA A 384 23.72 -25.51 14.62
CA ALA A 384 23.46 -24.15 15.06
C ALA A 384 21.96 -23.85 15.21
N VAL A 385 21.10 -24.34 14.30
CA VAL A 385 19.64 -24.21 14.40
C VAL A 385 19.14 -24.81 15.72
N LEU A 386 19.63 -26.00 16.08
CA LEU A 386 19.28 -26.66 17.35
C LEU A 386 19.82 -25.89 18.57
N LEU A 387 21.07 -25.45 18.52
CA LEU A 387 21.70 -24.69 19.60
C LEU A 387 20.99 -23.38 19.92
N PHE A 388 20.53 -22.66 18.89
CA PHE A 388 19.83 -21.38 19.03
C PHE A 388 18.31 -21.55 19.18
N ASN A 389 17.80 -22.77 19.16
CA ASN A 389 16.36 -23.10 19.22
C ASN A 389 15.54 -22.33 18.16
N LEU A 390 16.02 -22.34 16.91
CA LEU A 390 15.40 -21.67 15.79
C LEU A 390 14.57 -22.64 14.94
N GLN A 391 13.67 -22.08 14.13
CA GLN A 391 13.01 -22.84 13.07
C GLN A 391 13.72 -22.59 11.75
N LYS A 392 14.12 -23.69 11.10
CA LYS A 392 14.67 -23.69 9.75
C LYS A 392 13.55 -23.70 8.73
N HIS A 393 13.65 -22.87 7.72
CA HIS A 393 12.72 -22.83 6.62
C HIS A 393 13.42 -23.01 5.28
N ALA A 394 12.91 -23.91 4.43
CA ALA A 394 13.45 -24.16 3.10
C ALA A 394 12.57 -23.54 2.02
N PHE A 395 13.17 -22.95 1.00
CA PHE A 395 12.48 -22.45 -0.17
C PHE A 395 13.36 -22.55 -1.43
N GLY A 396 12.73 -22.58 -2.58
CA GLY A 396 13.40 -22.72 -3.88
C GLY A 396 13.10 -24.06 -4.56
N PRO A 397 13.66 -24.34 -5.74
CA PRO A 397 14.64 -23.49 -6.43
C PRO A 397 14.02 -22.20 -7.00
N VAL A 398 14.71 -21.09 -6.82
CA VAL A 398 14.31 -19.78 -7.36
C VAL A 398 15.47 -19.15 -8.13
N PRO A 399 15.21 -18.52 -9.29
CA PRO A 399 16.18 -17.66 -9.98
C PRO A 399 16.23 -16.29 -9.29
N VAL A 400 17.16 -15.45 -9.73
CA VAL A 400 17.09 -14.02 -9.40
C VAL A 400 15.78 -13.46 -9.99
N ASN A 401 14.89 -12.99 -9.13
CA ASN A 401 13.60 -12.45 -9.55
C ASN A 401 13.32 -11.12 -8.83
N PHE A 402 14.17 -10.12 -9.09
CA PHE A 402 13.99 -8.78 -8.57
C PHE A 402 12.70 -8.15 -9.15
N GLY A 403 11.88 -7.61 -8.26
CA GLY A 403 10.60 -7.02 -8.66
C GLY A 403 9.45 -8.03 -8.82
N GLY A 404 9.70 -9.34 -8.61
CA GLY A 404 8.65 -10.36 -8.66
C GLY A 404 8.07 -10.54 -10.05
N VAL A 405 8.92 -10.65 -11.09
CA VAL A 405 8.47 -10.89 -12.47
C VAL A 405 7.71 -12.21 -12.53
N GLU A 406 6.48 -12.20 -13.01
CA GLU A 406 5.56 -13.36 -13.03
C GLU A 406 6.04 -14.52 -13.94
N LEU A 407 7.02 -14.26 -14.80
CA LEU A 407 7.64 -15.29 -15.65
C LEU A 407 8.44 -16.34 -14.87
N PHE A 408 8.79 -16.03 -13.62
CA PHE A 408 9.62 -16.89 -12.79
C PHE A 408 8.90 -17.29 -11.51
N THR A 409 9.26 -18.46 -11.00
CA THR A 409 8.86 -18.81 -9.65
C THR A 409 9.46 -17.81 -8.67
N GLY A 410 8.61 -17.07 -7.98
CA GLY A 410 9.03 -16.10 -6.97
C GLY A 410 9.08 -16.71 -5.57
N ILE A 411 9.79 -16.02 -4.66
CA ILE A 411 9.80 -16.39 -3.24
C ILE A 411 8.39 -16.38 -2.62
N GLN A 412 7.46 -15.58 -3.16
CA GLN A 412 6.07 -15.51 -2.70
C GLN A 412 5.36 -16.86 -2.76
N THR A 413 5.77 -17.75 -3.69
CA THR A 413 5.17 -19.07 -3.87
C THR A 413 5.38 -19.98 -2.66
N TYR A 414 6.44 -19.74 -1.88
CA TYR A 414 6.84 -20.67 -0.82
C TYR A 414 6.28 -20.34 0.55
N GLY A 415 5.85 -19.11 0.79
CA GLY A 415 5.42 -18.64 2.13
C GLY A 415 6.53 -18.87 3.18
N ILE A 416 7.01 -17.82 3.82
CA ILE A 416 8.13 -17.91 4.76
C ILE A 416 7.60 -17.73 6.18
N PRO A 417 7.61 -18.77 7.05
CA PRO A 417 7.16 -18.65 8.42
C PRO A 417 7.91 -17.55 9.17
N GLY A 418 7.17 -16.77 9.96
CA GLY A 418 7.72 -15.63 10.68
C GLY A 418 7.82 -14.35 9.87
N LEU A 419 7.61 -14.39 8.55
CA LEU A 419 7.46 -13.22 7.70
C LEU A 419 5.99 -13.03 7.30
N SER A 420 5.52 -11.79 7.33
CA SER A 420 4.23 -11.45 6.75
C SER A 420 4.28 -11.56 5.22
N SER A 421 3.12 -11.71 4.57
CA SER A 421 3.03 -11.69 3.10
C SER A 421 3.62 -10.39 2.51
N THR A 422 3.46 -9.28 3.21
CA THR A 422 4.05 -7.98 2.86
C THR A 422 5.57 -8.00 2.97
N ASP A 423 6.14 -8.63 4.01
CA ASP A 423 7.59 -8.74 4.16
C ASP A 423 8.20 -9.64 3.08
N VAL A 424 7.53 -10.73 2.72
CA VAL A 424 7.95 -11.62 1.61
C VAL A 424 7.91 -10.88 0.27
N GLN A 425 6.89 -10.06 0.03
CA GLN A 425 6.81 -9.23 -1.17
C GLN A 425 7.91 -8.15 -1.18
N ASN A 426 8.14 -7.49 -0.05
CA ASN A 426 9.22 -6.51 0.09
C ASN A 426 10.59 -7.16 -0.11
N LEU A 427 10.76 -8.42 0.31
CA LEU A 427 11.99 -9.19 0.09
C LEU A 427 12.26 -9.39 -1.40
N SER A 428 11.23 -9.67 -2.22
CA SER A 428 11.36 -9.76 -3.68
C SER A 428 11.85 -8.46 -4.34
N ASN A 429 11.51 -7.32 -3.74
CA ASN A 429 11.93 -5.99 -4.19
C ASN A 429 13.22 -5.49 -3.53
N ASN A 430 13.89 -6.32 -2.72
CA ASN A 430 15.09 -5.96 -1.99
C ASN A 430 16.34 -6.41 -2.77
N GLU A 431 17.03 -5.47 -3.41
CA GLU A 431 18.28 -5.74 -4.15
C GLU A 431 19.34 -6.39 -3.26
N ASN A 432 19.46 -5.95 -2.00
CA ASN A 432 20.43 -6.49 -1.05
C ASN A 432 20.16 -7.97 -0.75
N PHE A 433 18.90 -8.37 -0.65
CA PHE A 433 18.51 -9.78 -0.51
C PHE A 433 19.04 -10.61 -1.69
N TRP A 434 18.74 -10.21 -2.92
CA TRP A 434 19.18 -10.96 -4.11
C TRP A 434 20.69 -11.01 -4.24
N ARG A 435 21.36 -9.90 -3.92
CA ARG A 435 22.83 -9.85 -3.89
C ARG A 435 23.40 -10.82 -2.87
N ILE A 436 22.91 -10.85 -1.64
CA ILE A 436 23.33 -11.78 -0.60
C ILE A 436 23.02 -13.23 -1.03
N ALA A 437 21.78 -13.50 -1.46
CA ALA A 437 21.33 -14.83 -1.83
C ALA A 437 22.21 -15.47 -2.91
N PHE A 438 22.63 -14.71 -3.92
CA PHE A 438 23.39 -15.25 -5.05
C PHE A 438 24.91 -15.04 -4.95
N SER A 439 25.42 -14.19 -4.06
CA SER A 439 26.86 -14.08 -3.79
C SER A 439 27.36 -15.01 -2.68
N THR A 440 26.47 -15.46 -1.80
CA THR A 440 26.83 -16.41 -0.74
C THR A 440 27.23 -17.77 -1.34
N ARG A 441 28.31 -18.36 -0.84
CA ARG A 441 28.77 -19.69 -1.31
C ARG A 441 27.79 -20.77 -0.88
N LEU A 442 27.68 -21.82 -1.68
CA LEU A 442 26.90 -23.01 -1.31
C LEU A 442 27.45 -23.59 0.01
N ASN A 443 26.53 -24.08 0.82
CA ASN A 443 26.80 -24.70 2.12
C ASN A 443 27.57 -23.78 3.09
N THR A 444 27.34 -22.46 2.98
CA THR A 444 27.84 -21.48 3.95
C THR A 444 26.71 -20.50 4.34
N PRO A 445 26.64 -20.09 5.63
CA PRO A 445 25.65 -19.10 6.03
C PRO A 445 26.00 -17.73 5.42
N SER A 446 24.97 -16.97 5.07
CA SER A 446 25.10 -15.59 4.61
C SER A 446 25.46 -14.65 5.77
N GLN A 447 25.87 -13.43 5.44
CA GLN A 447 25.83 -12.35 6.40
C GLN A 447 24.37 -12.09 6.82
N PRO A 448 24.10 -11.76 8.10
CA PRO A 448 22.79 -11.33 8.55
C PRO A 448 22.34 -10.05 7.84
N PHE A 449 21.04 -9.92 7.57
CA PHE A 449 20.47 -8.69 7.04
C PHE A 449 19.05 -8.46 7.58
N VAL A 450 18.68 -7.20 7.74
CA VAL A 450 17.38 -6.80 8.27
C VAL A 450 16.33 -6.84 7.18
N GLN A 451 15.18 -7.46 7.47
CA GLN A 451 13.98 -7.45 6.64
C GLN A 451 12.73 -7.30 7.50
N GLY A 452 12.06 -6.14 7.39
CA GLY A 452 10.88 -5.84 8.21
C GLY A 452 11.21 -5.86 9.71
N ASN A 453 10.56 -6.77 10.44
CA ASN A 453 10.78 -6.97 11.88
C ASN A 453 11.68 -8.17 12.20
N ASN A 454 12.49 -8.61 11.24
CA ASN A 454 13.36 -9.77 11.38
C ASN A 454 14.76 -9.49 10.86
N VAL A 455 15.74 -10.17 11.42
CA VAL A 455 17.08 -10.36 10.87
C VAL A 455 17.15 -11.76 10.28
N LEU A 456 17.53 -11.87 9.02
CA LEU A 456 17.53 -13.12 8.27
C LEU A 456 18.95 -13.59 8.02
N VAL A 457 19.15 -14.92 8.05
CA VAL A 457 20.37 -15.61 7.62
C VAL A 457 19.98 -16.66 6.60
N LEU A 458 20.53 -16.56 5.39
CA LEU A 458 20.35 -17.52 4.31
C LEU A 458 21.44 -18.59 4.33
N TYR A 459 21.06 -19.79 3.91
CA TYR A 459 22.00 -20.90 3.71
C TYR A 459 21.70 -21.55 2.37
N PRO A 460 22.43 -21.21 1.29
CA PRO A 460 22.23 -21.83 -0.01
C PRO A 460 22.66 -23.30 0.02
N VAL A 461 21.72 -24.21 -0.21
CA VAL A 461 21.96 -25.66 -0.14
C VAL A 461 22.21 -26.31 -1.49
N ASP A 462 21.62 -25.75 -2.55
CA ASP A 462 21.76 -26.29 -3.90
C ASP A 462 21.73 -25.20 -4.97
N GLN A 463 22.34 -25.49 -6.10
CA GLN A 463 22.32 -24.62 -7.27
C GLN A 463 22.18 -25.46 -8.53
N THR A 464 21.17 -25.14 -9.31
CA THR A 464 20.88 -25.76 -10.60
C THR A 464 21.00 -24.75 -11.73
N TYR A 465 21.19 -25.25 -12.94
CA TYR A 465 21.33 -24.42 -14.14
C TYR A 465 20.23 -24.78 -15.14
N ALA A 466 19.56 -23.77 -15.69
CA ALA A 466 18.64 -23.95 -16.79
C ALA A 466 19.39 -24.42 -18.04
N ASP A 467 18.83 -25.37 -18.76
CA ASP A 467 19.33 -25.74 -20.08
C ASP A 467 18.91 -24.73 -21.16
N GLU A 468 19.48 -24.85 -22.36
CA GLU A 468 19.20 -23.94 -23.47
C GLU A 468 17.72 -23.95 -23.87
N THR A 469 17.02 -25.07 -23.70
CA THR A 469 15.58 -25.18 -24.01
C THR A 469 14.76 -24.34 -23.03
N MET A 470 15.10 -24.39 -21.75
CA MET A 470 14.46 -23.56 -20.71
C MET A 470 14.73 -22.07 -20.95
N LYS A 471 15.97 -21.69 -21.28
CA LYS A 471 16.32 -20.29 -21.62
C LYS A 471 15.54 -19.77 -22.83
N GLN A 472 15.46 -20.55 -23.91
CA GLN A 472 14.66 -20.21 -25.08
C GLN A 472 13.17 -20.08 -24.75
N GLY A 473 12.65 -20.95 -23.88
CA GLY A 473 11.30 -20.87 -23.37
C GLY A 473 11.03 -19.54 -22.65
N VAL A 474 11.90 -19.16 -21.72
CA VAL A 474 11.82 -17.87 -21.00
C VAL A 474 11.90 -16.69 -21.95
N SER A 475 12.85 -16.67 -22.88
CA SER A 475 13.00 -15.61 -23.88
C SER A 475 11.74 -15.45 -24.74
N SER A 476 11.13 -16.54 -25.18
CA SER A 476 9.88 -16.52 -25.95
C SER A 476 8.69 -16.03 -25.13
N MET A 477 8.58 -16.49 -23.88
CA MET A 477 7.52 -16.04 -22.94
C MET A 477 7.70 -14.56 -22.59
N TYR A 478 8.95 -14.11 -22.41
CA TYR A 478 9.25 -12.72 -22.11
C TYR A 478 8.78 -11.78 -23.22
N SER A 479 8.94 -12.15 -24.48
CA SER A 479 8.47 -11.36 -25.60
C SER A 479 6.96 -11.11 -25.52
N SER A 480 6.18 -12.14 -25.23
CA SER A 480 4.72 -12.01 -25.03
C SER A 480 4.37 -11.20 -23.79
N TYR A 481 5.07 -11.42 -22.68
CA TYR A 481 4.90 -10.68 -21.43
C TYR A 481 5.21 -9.19 -21.62
N TRP A 482 6.36 -8.87 -22.23
CA TRP A 482 6.80 -7.50 -22.47
C TRP A 482 5.82 -6.73 -23.37
N VAL A 483 5.38 -7.35 -24.46
CA VAL A 483 4.41 -6.75 -25.38
C VAL A 483 3.09 -6.44 -24.65
N ASN A 484 2.55 -7.37 -23.88
CA ASN A 484 1.33 -7.16 -23.11
C ASN A 484 1.52 -6.05 -22.06
N TYR A 485 2.60 -6.13 -21.28
CA TYR A 485 2.92 -5.14 -20.24
C TYR A 485 3.05 -3.73 -20.82
N VAL A 486 3.86 -3.56 -21.86
CA VAL A 486 4.10 -2.25 -22.49
C VAL A 486 2.84 -1.72 -23.17
N SER A 487 2.06 -2.60 -23.85
CA SER A 487 0.82 -2.17 -24.49
C SER A 487 -0.20 -1.65 -23.47
N GLU A 488 -0.37 -2.34 -22.37
CA GLU A 488 -1.29 -1.94 -21.31
C GLU A 488 -0.86 -0.64 -20.64
N GLN A 489 0.38 -0.58 -20.14
CA GLN A 489 0.91 0.60 -19.47
C GLN A 489 0.93 1.82 -20.38
N THR A 490 1.35 1.64 -21.63
CA THR A 490 1.44 2.75 -22.59
C THR A 490 0.07 3.26 -22.98
N LEU A 491 -0.89 2.38 -23.25
CA LEU A 491 -2.24 2.77 -23.64
C LEU A 491 -2.97 3.44 -22.49
N GLN A 492 -2.90 2.86 -21.27
CA GLN A 492 -3.51 3.44 -20.09
C GLN A 492 -2.92 4.83 -19.80
N TYR A 493 -1.58 4.93 -19.74
CA TYR A 493 -0.90 6.20 -19.53
C TYR A 493 -1.26 7.24 -20.59
N TYR A 494 -1.24 6.85 -21.88
CA TYR A 494 -1.54 7.74 -22.99
C TYR A 494 -2.96 8.29 -22.94
N PHE A 495 -3.96 7.45 -22.61
CA PHE A 495 -5.34 7.89 -22.62
C PHE A 495 -5.74 8.65 -21.35
N ILE A 496 -5.19 8.28 -20.21
CA ILE A 496 -5.54 8.93 -18.92
C ILE A 496 -4.81 10.27 -18.76
N ASN A 497 -3.57 10.38 -19.23
CA ASN A 497 -2.73 11.56 -19.04
C ASN A 497 -2.67 12.50 -20.26
N ASN A 498 -3.73 12.58 -21.07
CA ASN A 498 -3.75 13.53 -22.17
C ASN A 498 -4.78 14.65 -22.00
N SER A 499 -4.64 15.73 -22.77
CA SER A 499 -5.48 16.92 -22.71
C SER A 499 -6.97 16.71 -23.06
N ARG A 500 -7.34 15.51 -23.52
CA ARG A 500 -8.74 15.15 -23.82
C ARG A 500 -9.46 14.59 -22.63
N MET A 501 -8.71 14.28 -21.55
CA MET A 501 -9.23 13.71 -20.32
C MET A 501 -9.57 14.82 -19.32
N ASP A 502 -10.79 14.84 -18.82
CA ASP A 502 -11.26 15.62 -17.68
C ASP A 502 -11.58 14.62 -16.56
N ASP A 503 -10.60 14.35 -15.72
CA ASP A 503 -10.70 13.38 -14.62
C ASP A 503 -11.31 14.04 -13.38
N ARG A 504 -12.52 13.64 -13.03
CA ARG A 504 -13.26 14.08 -11.83
C ARG A 504 -13.54 12.93 -10.88
N PHE A 505 -12.81 11.83 -11.04
CA PHE A 505 -13.09 10.59 -10.32
C PHE A 505 -13.18 10.81 -8.82
N TRP A 506 -12.16 11.38 -8.21
CA TRP A 506 -12.13 11.55 -6.75
C TRP A 506 -13.19 12.51 -6.24
N ASP A 507 -13.48 13.58 -6.97
CA ASP A 507 -14.53 14.53 -6.59
C ASP A 507 -15.91 13.87 -6.60
N THR A 508 -16.18 13.02 -7.60
CA THR A 508 -17.44 12.27 -7.70
C THR A 508 -17.48 11.15 -6.68
N PHE A 509 -16.41 10.36 -6.56
CA PHE A 509 -16.34 9.25 -5.63
C PHE A 509 -16.55 9.70 -4.17
N PHE A 510 -15.82 10.71 -3.70
CA PHE A 510 -15.99 11.22 -2.34
C PHE A 510 -17.33 11.91 -2.08
N ARG A 511 -17.97 12.43 -3.12
CA ARG A 511 -19.29 13.06 -2.98
C ARG A 511 -20.42 12.04 -2.76
N TYR A 512 -20.33 10.88 -3.34
CA TYR A 512 -21.43 9.92 -3.39
C TYR A 512 -21.17 8.59 -2.69
N PHE A 513 -19.92 8.22 -2.46
CA PHE A 513 -19.49 6.92 -1.94
C PHE A 513 -18.56 7.02 -0.72
N SER A 514 -18.25 8.22 -0.24
CA SER A 514 -17.54 8.38 1.03
C SER A 514 -18.48 8.04 2.19
N PRO A 515 -18.01 7.29 3.23
CA PRO A 515 -18.79 6.98 4.42
C PRO A 515 -19.20 8.23 5.21
#